data_a3418eabb9d64b778400d88c85e84a43
#
_entry.id   a3418eabb9d64b778400d88c85e84a43
#
_cell.length_a   1.000
_cell.length_b   1.000
_cell.length_c   1.000
_cell.angle_alpha   90.00
_cell.angle_beta   90.00
_cell.angle_gamma   90.00
#
_symmetry.space_group_name_H-M   'P 1'
#
loop_
_entity.id
_entity.type
_entity.pdbx_description
1 polymer ?
#
loop_
_entity_poly.entity_id
_entity_poly.type
_entity_poly.pdbx_seq_one_letter_code
_entity_poly.pdbx_strand_id
1 'polypeptide(L)'
;MIKKLLLTLSFITVSLVFAQKTNDQQAVADASEKLRLAMISGDKSTLESLILPELTYGHSGGHIDNAKEFVEKLVSKQSNFLTIENTNQSIQIVDKTAIVRNHLYAQTHDQGKEQGEVSLDILYVWQKTKSGWKLLARQAVKAEKKK
;
A
#
# COMPACT_ATOMS: atom_id res chain seq x y z
N MET A 1 -22.67 38.77 21.71
CA MET A 1 -22.73 37.32 21.93
C MET A 1 -22.55 36.50 20.65
N ILE A 2 -23.13 36.87 19.50
CA ILE A 2 -23.04 36.13 18.23
C ILE A 2 -21.61 36.01 17.67
N LYS A 3 -20.76 37.05 17.79
CA LYS A 3 -19.34 36.98 17.30
C LYS A 3 -18.45 35.98 18.04
N LYS A 4 -18.70 35.73 19.34
CA LYS A 4 -17.91 34.73 20.12
C LYS A 4 -18.35 33.31 19.81
N LEU A 5 -19.60 33.08 19.44
CA LEU A 5 -20.09 31.75 19.04
C LEU A 5 -19.54 31.31 17.67
N LEU A 6 -19.38 32.23 16.73
CA LEU A 6 -18.78 31.96 15.41
C LEU A 6 -17.28 31.58 15.50
N LEU A 7 -16.53 32.17 16.43
CA LEU A 7 -15.10 31.87 16.62
C LEU A 7 -14.88 30.48 17.21
N THR A 8 -15.73 30.06 18.15
CA THR A 8 -15.65 28.71 18.74
C THR A 8 -16.03 27.61 17.76
N LEU A 9 -17.00 27.86 16.88
CA LEU A 9 -17.39 26.88 15.84
C LEU A 9 -16.29 26.67 14.80
N SER A 10 -15.56 27.73 14.41
CA SER A 10 -14.42 27.65 13.48
C SER A 10 -13.25 26.83 14.04
N PHE A 11 -12.99 26.90 15.36
CA PHE A 11 -11.92 26.15 16.00
C PHE A 11 -12.21 24.65 16.09
N ILE A 12 -13.48 24.26 16.29
CA ILE A 12 -13.92 22.87 16.36
C ILE A 12 -13.78 22.18 14.99
N THR A 13 -14.12 22.86 13.91
CA THR A 13 -14.03 22.30 12.55
C THR A 13 -12.59 22.02 12.13
N VAL A 14 -11.63 22.89 12.46
CA VAL A 14 -10.20 22.68 12.17
C VAL A 14 -9.66 21.48 12.93
N SER A 15 -9.98 21.33 14.21
CA SER A 15 -9.53 20.19 15.02
C SER A 15 -10.05 18.85 14.50
N LEU A 16 -11.27 18.79 14.01
CA LEU A 16 -11.84 17.56 13.42
C LEU A 16 -11.13 17.15 12.12
N VAL A 17 -10.74 18.11 11.28
CA VAL A 17 -10.02 17.82 10.03
C VAL A 17 -8.63 17.25 10.31
N PHE A 18 -7.88 17.79 11.28
CA PHE A 18 -6.57 17.26 11.64
C PHE A 18 -6.64 15.86 12.26
N ALA A 19 -7.61 15.61 13.15
CA ALA A 19 -7.84 14.30 13.74
C ALA A 19 -8.21 13.24 12.68
N GLN A 20 -9.03 13.58 11.71
CA GLN A 20 -9.39 12.70 10.61
C GLN A 20 -8.19 12.36 9.73
N LYS A 21 -7.32 13.33 9.42
CA LYS A 21 -6.14 13.11 8.59
C LYS A 21 -5.13 12.18 9.25
N THR A 22 -4.88 12.31 10.56
CA THR A 22 -4.00 11.42 11.32
C THR A 22 -4.56 10.00 11.40
N ASN A 23 -5.87 9.85 11.58
CA ASN A 23 -6.54 8.54 11.59
C ASN A 23 -6.46 7.86 10.22
N ASP A 24 -6.63 8.59 9.14
CA ASP A 24 -6.50 8.06 7.78
C ASP A 24 -5.06 7.64 7.46
N GLN A 25 -4.06 8.39 7.90
CA GLN A 25 -2.65 8.00 7.74
C GLN A 25 -2.34 6.69 8.46
N GLN A 26 -2.81 6.52 9.69
CA GLN A 26 -2.66 5.27 10.43
C GLN A 26 -3.38 4.12 9.74
N ALA A 27 -4.62 4.31 9.30
CA ALA A 27 -5.39 3.27 8.60
C ALA A 27 -4.73 2.83 7.28
N VAL A 28 -4.07 3.74 6.54
CA VAL A 28 -3.30 3.40 5.34
C VAL A 28 -2.02 2.65 5.71
N ALA A 29 -1.33 3.04 6.78
CA ALA A 29 -0.15 2.34 7.27
C ALA A 29 -0.51 0.90 7.67
N ASP A 30 -1.59 0.71 8.42
CA ASP A 30 -2.09 -0.62 8.84
C ASP A 30 -2.49 -1.48 7.63
N ALA A 31 -3.17 -0.90 6.62
CA ALA A 31 -3.52 -1.60 5.39
C ALA A 31 -2.27 -2.02 4.60
N SER A 32 -1.25 -1.15 4.54
CA SER A 32 0.02 -1.44 3.88
C SER A 32 0.80 -2.55 4.58
N GLU A 33 0.81 -2.58 5.91
CA GLU A 33 1.44 -3.64 6.69
C GLU A 33 0.67 -4.96 6.54
N LYS A 34 -0.66 -4.92 6.57
CA LYS A 34 -1.50 -6.10 6.33
C LYS A 34 -1.27 -6.69 4.93
N LEU A 35 -1.12 -5.83 3.91
CA LEU A 35 -0.77 -6.25 2.56
C LEU A 35 0.60 -6.93 2.52
N ARG A 36 1.63 -6.34 3.17
CA ARG A 36 2.97 -6.90 3.26
C ARG A 36 2.95 -8.33 3.83
N LEU A 37 2.25 -8.53 4.93
CA LEU A 37 2.12 -9.85 5.58
C LEU A 37 1.36 -10.85 4.69
N ALA A 38 0.30 -10.39 4.02
CA ALA A 38 -0.49 -11.23 3.11
C ALA A 38 0.31 -11.63 1.85
N MET A 39 1.20 -10.76 1.36
CA MET A 39 2.10 -11.09 0.24
C MET A 39 3.12 -12.17 0.62
N ILE A 40 3.63 -12.19 1.87
CA ILE A 40 4.54 -13.22 2.37
C ILE A 40 3.79 -14.54 2.57
N SER A 41 2.64 -14.51 3.24
CA SER A 41 1.89 -15.73 3.56
C SER A 41 1.20 -16.36 2.33
N GLY A 42 0.83 -15.54 1.34
CA GLY A 42 -0.03 -15.95 0.22
C GLY A 42 -1.49 -16.14 0.66
N ASP A 43 -1.93 -15.44 1.73
CA ASP A 43 -3.32 -15.51 2.21
C ASP A 43 -4.26 -14.85 1.20
N LYS A 44 -4.94 -15.69 0.41
CA LYS A 44 -5.86 -15.28 -0.63
C LYS A 44 -6.96 -14.35 -0.12
N SER A 45 -7.60 -14.71 0.98
CA SER A 45 -8.72 -13.95 1.54
C SER A 45 -8.30 -12.54 1.94
N THR A 46 -7.16 -12.41 2.60
CA THR A 46 -6.62 -11.11 2.99
C THR A 46 -6.20 -10.30 1.76
N LEU A 47 -5.50 -10.90 0.78
CA LEU A 47 -5.12 -10.22 -0.46
C LEU A 47 -6.35 -9.66 -1.19
N GLU A 48 -7.37 -10.48 -1.44
CA GLU A 48 -8.61 -10.06 -2.10
C GLU A 48 -9.35 -8.98 -1.30
N SER A 49 -9.29 -9.04 0.03
CA SER A 49 -9.92 -8.04 0.90
C SER A 49 -9.27 -6.67 0.84
N LEU A 50 -8.01 -6.57 0.43
CA LEU A 50 -7.20 -5.34 0.45
C LEU A 50 -7.10 -4.64 -0.91
N ILE A 51 -7.51 -5.28 -2.00
CA ILE A 51 -7.37 -4.73 -3.35
C ILE A 51 -8.71 -4.35 -3.95
N LEU A 52 -8.69 -3.48 -4.95
CA LEU A 52 -9.82 -3.21 -5.82
C LEU A 52 -9.79 -4.14 -7.05
N PRO A 53 -10.94 -4.47 -7.66
CA PRO A 53 -10.99 -5.21 -8.92
C PRO A 53 -10.20 -4.55 -10.05
N GLU A 54 -10.08 -3.22 -10.01
CA GLU A 54 -9.36 -2.40 -10.96
C GLU A 54 -7.84 -2.31 -10.68
N LEU A 55 -7.32 -3.05 -9.71
CA LEU A 55 -5.90 -3.03 -9.39
C LEU A 55 -5.03 -3.26 -10.65
N THR A 56 -4.04 -2.41 -10.80
CA THR A 56 -2.93 -2.60 -11.74
C THR A 56 -1.62 -2.67 -10.97
N TYR A 57 -0.80 -3.67 -11.26
CA TYR A 57 0.54 -3.80 -10.67
C TYR A 57 1.61 -3.83 -11.75
N GLY A 58 2.37 -2.74 -11.87
CA GLY A 58 3.54 -2.66 -12.72
C GLY A 58 4.79 -3.21 -12.04
N HIS A 59 5.38 -4.24 -12.62
CA HIS A 59 6.64 -4.83 -12.19
C HIS A 59 7.85 -4.01 -12.66
N SER A 60 8.96 -4.12 -11.97
CA SER A 60 10.21 -3.43 -12.32
C SER A 60 10.81 -3.84 -13.67
N GLY A 61 10.34 -4.94 -14.24
CA GLY A 61 10.69 -5.42 -15.58
C GLY A 61 9.73 -4.97 -16.68
N GLY A 62 8.70 -4.14 -16.36
CA GLY A 62 7.75 -3.59 -17.32
C GLY A 62 6.48 -4.41 -17.54
N HIS A 63 6.38 -5.62 -16.97
CA HIS A 63 5.15 -6.40 -17.01
C HIS A 63 4.09 -5.78 -16.08
N ILE A 64 2.80 -5.89 -16.46
CA ILE A 64 1.67 -5.39 -15.66
C ILE A 64 0.73 -6.56 -15.35
N ASP A 65 0.43 -6.75 -14.08
CA ASP A 65 -0.58 -7.68 -13.61
C ASP A 65 -1.88 -6.95 -13.27
N ASN A 66 -3.01 -7.57 -13.53
CA ASN A 66 -4.31 -7.18 -13.00
C ASN A 66 -4.53 -7.77 -11.58
N ALA A 67 -5.68 -7.44 -10.95
CA ALA A 67 -6.03 -7.89 -9.60
C ALA A 67 -6.00 -9.42 -9.45
N LYS A 68 -6.54 -10.15 -10.43
CA LYS A 68 -6.59 -11.62 -10.41
C LYS A 68 -5.18 -12.22 -10.49
N GLU A 69 -4.38 -11.77 -11.45
CA GLU A 69 -3.00 -12.24 -11.65
C GLU A 69 -2.12 -11.94 -10.43
N PHE A 70 -2.26 -10.75 -9.83
CA PHE A 70 -1.56 -10.39 -8.60
C PHE A 70 -1.83 -11.38 -7.47
N VAL A 71 -3.10 -11.71 -7.21
CA VAL A 71 -3.46 -12.66 -6.15
C VAL A 71 -3.02 -14.09 -6.50
N GLU A 72 -3.31 -14.56 -7.71
CA GLU A 72 -3.00 -15.92 -8.13
C GLU A 72 -1.49 -16.24 -8.07
N LYS A 73 -0.63 -15.30 -8.51
CA LYS A 73 0.83 -15.47 -8.47
C LYS A 73 1.37 -15.57 -7.05
N LEU A 74 0.82 -14.82 -6.10
CA LEU A 74 1.22 -14.89 -4.69
C LEU A 74 0.71 -16.18 -4.02
N VAL A 75 -0.53 -16.57 -4.26
CA VAL A 75 -1.15 -17.77 -3.68
C VAL A 75 -0.48 -19.03 -4.22
N SER A 76 -0.18 -19.10 -5.51
CA SER A 76 0.48 -20.24 -6.16
C SER A 76 1.98 -20.30 -5.92
N LYS A 77 2.57 -19.29 -5.27
CA LYS A 77 4.02 -19.15 -5.08
C LYS A 77 4.81 -18.97 -6.39
N GLN A 78 4.13 -18.69 -7.49
CA GLN A 78 4.79 -18.26 -8.73
C GLN A 78 5.59 -16.99 -8.50
N SER A 79 5.07 -16.07 -7.65
CA SER A 79 5.78 -14.97 -7.02
C SER A 79 5.80 -15.25 -5.50
N ASN A 80 6.96 -15.58 -4.95
CA ASN A 80 7.08 -16.04 -3.56
C ASN A 80 8.07 -15.19 -2.79
N PHE A 81 7.54 -14.38 -1.87
CA PHE A 81 8.33 -13.62 -0.91
C PHE A 81 8.56 -14.46 0.36
N LEU A 82 9.83 -14.71 0.71
CA LEU A 82 10.20 -15.30 2.00
C LEU A 82 10.18 -14.25 3.10
N THR A 83 10.70 -13.06 2.79
CA THR A 83 10.68 -11.88 3.66
C THR A 83 10.36 -10.64 2.84
N ILE A 84 9.79 -9.63 3.46
CA ILE A 84 9.66 -8.27 2.92
C ILE A 84 9.98 -7.30 4.06
N GLU A 85 10.94 -6.43 3.83
CA GLU A 85 11.27 -5.32 4.71
C GLU A 85 10.98 -4.01 3.97
N ASN A 86 10.16 -3.16 4.58
CA ASN A 86 9.85 -1.84 4.06
C ASN A 86 10.54 -0.77 4.90
N THR A 87 11.29 0.12 4.25
CA THR A 87 11.95 1.25 4.90
C THR A 87 11.59 2.57 4.20
N ASN A 88 11.86 3.70 4.84
CA ASN A 88 11.63 5.04 4.30
C ASN A 88 10.19 5.27 3.83
N GLN A 89 9.22 4.71 4.55
CA GLN A 89 7.82 4.86 4.19
C GLN A 89 7.35 6.31 4.35
N SER A 90 6.69 6.82 3.31
CA SER A 90 5.97 8.10 3.33
C SER A 90 4.52 7.89 2.90
N ILE A 91 3.59 8.60 3.54
CA ILE A 91 2.15 8.53 3.26
C ILE A 91 1.64 9.95 3.03
N GLN A 92 1.10 10.20 1.84
CA GLN A 92 0.44 11.44 1.48
C GLN A 92 -1.03 11.17 1.18
N ILE A 93 -1.94 11.90 1.82
CA ILE A 93 -3.40 11.75 1.62
C ILE A 93 -3.95 13.00 0.95
N VAL A 94 -4.69 12.79 -0.12
CA VAL A 94 -5.47 13.81 -0.83
C VAL A 94 -6.88 13.27 -0.99
N ASP A 95 -7.84 13.89 -0.29
CA ASP A 95 -9.24 13.46 -0.23
C ASP A 95 -9.39 11.96 0.13
N LYS A 96 -9.85 11.16 -0.82
CA LYS A 96 -10.06 9.71 -0.67
C LYS A 96 -8.92 8.89 -1.27
N THR A 97 -7.80 9.51 -1.62
CA THR A 97 -6.66 8.84 -2.23
C THR A 97 -5.44 8.97 -1.33
N ALA A 98 -4.72 7.89 -1.12
CA ALA A 98 -3.43 7.90 -0.45
C ALA A 98 -2.34 7.40 -1.40
N ILE A 99 -1.24 8.14 -1.43
CA ILE A 99 0.00 7.76 -2.11
C ILE A 99 0.98 7.30 -1.04
N VAL A 100 1.43 6.06 -1.13
CA VAL A 100 2.46 5.50 -0.24
C VAL A 100 3.70 5.18 -1.07
N ARG A 101 4.85 5.58 -0.58
CA ARG A 101 6.16 5.24 -1.15
C ARG A 101 7.03 4.61 -0.07
N ASN A 102 7.76 3.58 -0.42
CA ASN A 102 8.77 2.99 0.45
C ASN A 102 9.85 2.30 -0.39
N HIS A 103 10.99 2.07 0.23
CA HIS A 103 11.97 1.13 -0.25
C HIS A 103 11.62 -0.26 0.28
N LEU A 104 11.59 -1.25 -0.62
CA LEU A 104 11.33 -2.65 -0.31
C LEU A 104 12.60 -3.47 -0.58
N TYR A 105 13.05 -4.19 0.44
CA TYR A 105 14.00 -5.28 0.31
C TYR A 105 13.29 -6.59 0.61
N ALA A 106 13.51 -7.62 -0.21
CA ALA A 106 12.89 -8.92 0.00
C ALA A 106 13.79 -10.06 -0.43
N GLN A 107 13.73 -11.16 0.32
CA GLN A 107 14.19 -12.46 -0.13
C GLN A 107 13.04 -13.17 -0.85
N THR A 108 13.35 -13.77 -1.99
CA THR A 108 12.36 -14.42 -2.86
C THR A 108 12.78 -15.85 -3.20
N HIS A 109 11.80 -16.71 -3.39
CA HIS A 109 11.99 -18.06 -3.90
C HIS A 109 10.82 -18.44 -4.78
N ASP A 110 10.76 -17.80 -5.96
CA ASP A 110 9.69 -18.03 -6.93
C ASP A 110 9.69 -19.50 -7.39
N GLN A 111 8.52 -20.02 -7.72
CA GLN A 111 8.38 -21.39 -8.19
C GLN A 111 9.29 -21.66 -9.39
N GLY A 112 10.12 -22.69 -9.28
CA GLY A 112 11.04 -23.13 -10.33
C GLY A 112 12.29 -22.26 -10.52
N LYS A 113 12.57 -21.34 -9.58
CA LYS A 113 13.78 -20.52 -9.58
C LYS A 113 14.59 -20.73 -8.31
N GLU A 114 15.87 -20.43 -8.37
CA GLU A 114 16.73 -20.34 -7.20
C GLU A 114 16.28 -19.18 -6.27
N GLN A 115 16.62 -19.28 -4.99
CA GLN A 115 16.42 -18.21 -4.05
C GLN A 115 17.17 -16.96 -4.49
N GLY A 116 16.52 -15.82 -4.40
CA GLY A 116 17.07 -14.53 -4.82
C GLY A 116 16.70 -13.39 -3.87
N GLU A 117 17.15 -12.21 -4.21
CA GLU A 117 16.89 -10.98 -3.48
C GLU A 117 16.43 -9.89 -4.45
N VAL A 118 15.55 -9.02 -3.98
CA VAL A 118 15.11 -7.85 -4.72
C VAL A 118 15.20 -6.61 -3.85
N SER A 119 15.60 -5.50 -4.49
CA SER A 119 15.67 -4.16 -3.88
C SER A 119 14.95 -3.21 -4.81
N LEU A 120 13.82 -2.67 -4.37
CA LEU A 120 12.85 -1.97 -5.19
C LEU A 120 12.34 -0.71 -4.48
N ASP A 121 12.11 0.35 -5.24
CA ASP A 121 11.30 1.47 -4.79
C ASP A 121 9.86 1.26 -5.25
N ILE A 122 8.93 1.32 -4.31
CA ILE A 122 7.53 0.99 -4.56
C ILE A 122 6.66 2.23 -4.38
N LEU A 123 5.75 2.41 -5.32
CA LEU A 123 4.60 3.30 -5.23
C LEU A 123 3.33 2.47 -5.06
N TYR A 124 2.53 2.81 -4.07
CA TYR A 124 1.16 2.32 -3.91
C TYR A 124 0.19 3.49 -4.01
N VAL A 125 -0.93 3.26 -4.67
CA VAL A 125 -2.09 4.17 -4.66
C VAL A 125 -3.25 3.45 -3.99
N TRP A 126 -3.70 3.99 -2.87
CA TRP A 126 -4.81 3.48 -2.09
C TRP A 126 -6.03 4.37 -2.28
N GLN A 127 -7.21 3.77 -2.39
CA GLN A 127 -8.50 4.44 -2.49
C GLN A 127 -9.33 4.15 -1.24
N LYS A 128 -9.87 5.19 -0.60
CA LYS A 128 -10.78 5.05 0.54
C LYS A 128 -12.16 4.65 0.05
N THR A 129 -12.66 3.53 0.57
CA THR A 129 -13.99 2.98 0.28
C THR A 129 -14.84 2.91 1.55
N LYS A 130 -16.08 2.44 1.44
CA LYS A 130 -16.94 2.18 2.61
C LYS A 130 -16.39 1.07 3.50
N SER A 131 -15.60 0.14 2.95
CA SER A 131 -14.98 -1.00 3.66
C SER A 131 -13.51 -0.76 4.04
N GLY A 132 -13.04 0.48 4.02
CA GLY A 132 -11.66 0.85 4.34
C GLY A 132 -10.83 1.20 3.12
N TRP A 133 -9.51 1.27 3.31
CA TRP A 133 -8.56 1.57 2.25
C TRP A 133 -8.27 0.34 1.40
N LYS A 134 -8.37 0.47 0.07
CA LYS A 134 -8.14 -0.59 -0.92
C LYS A 134 -7.05 -0.16 -1.89
N LEU A 135 -6.19 -1.10 -2.26
CA LEU A 135 -5.12 -0.87 -3.23
C LEU A 135 -5.69 -0.77 -4.63
N LEU A 136 -5.43 0.35 -5.31
CA LEU A 136 -5.83 0.62 -6.69
C LEU A 136 -4.67 0.44 -7.67
N ALA A 137 -3.46 0.85 -7.27
CA ALA A 137 -2.28 0.65 -8.10
C ALA A 137 -1.04 0.36 -7.26
N ARG A 138 -0.14 -0.45 -7.81
CA ARG A 138 1.21 -0.70 -7.29
C ARG A 138 2.20 -0.62 -8.45
N GLN A 139 3.30 0.12 -8.26
CA GLN A 139 4.38 0.19 -9.24
C GLN A 139 5.70 -0.08 -8.54
N ALA A 140 6.45 -1.04 -9.06
CA ALA A 140 7.81 -1.32 -8.65
C ALA A 140 8.80 -0.75 -9.67
N VAL A 141 9.88 -0.16 -9.18
CA VAL A 141 11.05 0.21 -9.98
C VAL A 141 12.31 -0.33 -9.29
N LYS A 142 13.35 -0.64 -10.04
CA LYS A 142 14.62 -1.03 -9.44
C LYS A 142 15.20 0.15 -8.68
N ALA A 143 15.59 -0.07 -7.42
CA ALA A 143 16.27 0.95 -6.65
C ALA A 143 17.64 1.26 -7.28
N GLU A 144 18.01 2.53 -7.29
CA GLU A 144 19.35 2.93 -7.71
C GLU A 144 20.40 2.36 -6.76
N LYS A 145 21.45 1.75 -7.31
CA LYS A 145 22.61 1.37 -6.50
C LYS A 145 23.29 2.66 -6.06
N LYS A 146 23.25 2.98 -4.77
CA LYS A 146 24.07 4.06 -4.21
C LYS A 146 25.53 3.73 -4.51
N LYS A 147 26.19 4.62 -5.25
CA LYS A 147 27.65 4.57 -5.48
C LYS A 147 28.39 4.82 -4.19
#